data_9442f9d98ba2ac3d04bc7c2c9af3d63d
#
_entry.id   9442f9d98ba2ac3d04bc7c2c9af3d63d
#
_cell.length_a   1.000
_cell.length_b   1.000
_cell.length_c   1.000
_cell.angle_alpha   90.00
_cell.angle_beta   90.00
_cell.angle_gamma   90.00
#
_symmetry.space_group_name_H-M   'P 1'
#
loop_
_entity.id
_entity.type
_entity.pdbx_description
1 polymer ?
#
loop_
_entity_poly.entity_id
_entity_poly.type
_entity_poly.pdbx_seq_one_letter_code
_entity_poly.pdbx_strand_id
1 'polypeptide(L)'
;EDVEALDLPVSGRSAQKIIDLANAMIEWVQNSHPNFAVRDALSEPFIQPTLPNDPQSNPKSSPDSVEIIQTAMSAEQELGFLTRQVKIWLQENPESTVAVLTFVNERALTIIEHLKKQKIETSDALMKTPEPTRNSAGSIALILKSIYDPLNPVHLSTSFTVFFRHLKENPEKYKLVNETAQLLKDLDRTELFLYPESAIDLSEIFSPEILAEQIDMLKSFRSAIQRWHQAAYLPMDQLVLVIAQDLVLDNGERAIVHKLSGLIKTLLENNPEWDSMRIMEELIGISKNQRDFATFSQKEDGFDPENYRGKVIVATVHKSKGLEWDKVFLTSANTYDYPSGEEKDVYTSEKWFIEGRRNLQAELFYDLEALRVQHSGGLMFQQYDKQNSRDDIVRDRLRLFYVGITRAKKSLTISWNTGKMNNLNASLPLKHLAGVISNER
;
A
#
# COMPACT_ATOMS: atom_id res chain seq x y z
N GLU A 1 -3.45 9.24 -30.26
CA GLU A 1 -2.35 10.19 -30.15
C GLU A 1 -1.09 9.38 -29.86
N ASP A 2 -0.10 9.42 -30.77
CA ASP A 2 1.20 8.80 -30.57
C ASP A 2 1.95 9.62 -29.52
N VAL A 3 2.05 9.10 -28.32
CA VAL A 3 2.86 9.68 -27.24
C VAL A 3 4.26 9.12 -27.38
N GLU A 4 5.22 9.96 -27.73
CA GLU A 4 6.64 9.59 -27.77
C GLU A 4 7.18 9.52 -26.32
N ALA A 5 7.64 8.35 -25.92
CA ALA A 5 8.29 8.16 -24.63
C ALA A 5 9.74 8.65 -24.69
N LEU A 6 10.09 9.64 -23.86
CA LEU A 6 11.45 10.14 -23.72
C LEU A 6 12.10 9.56 -22.46
N ASP A 7 13.28 8.99 -22.61
CA ASP A 7 14.09 8.51 -21.50
C ASP A 7 14.74 9.67 -20.75
N LEU A 8 14.74 9.61 -19.41
CA LEU A 8 15.40 10.56 -18.53
C LEU A 8 16.51 9.86 -17.73
N PRO A 9 17.66 9.56 -18.37
CA PRO A 9 18.71 8.77 -17.73
C PRO A 9 19.50 9.53 -16.67
N VAL A 10 19.54 10.87 -16.72
CA VAL A 10 20.35 11.69 -15.83
C VAL A 10 19.67 11.87 -14.48
N SER A 11 20.39 11.58 -13.39
CA SER A 11 19.85 11.67 -12.04
C SER A 11 20.86 12.23 -11.03
N GLY A 12 20.54 13.37 -10.42
CA GLY A 12 21.30 13.97 -9.32
C GLY A 12 20.98 13.42 -7.92
N ARG A 13 20.22 12.31 -7.84
CA ARG A 13 19.74 11.78 -6.58
C ARG A 13 20.79 11.08 -5.75
N SER A 14 21.49 10.14 -6.33
CA SER A 14 22.31 9.15 -5.62
C SER A 14 23.80 9.37 -5.81
N ALA A 15 24.59 9.00 -4.82
CA ALA A 15 26.04 8.99 -4.90
C ALA A 15 26.51 8.02 -6.02
N GLN A 16 27.66 8.30 -6.66
CA GLN A 16 28.15 7.57 -7.83
C GLN A 16 28.20 6.06 -7.60
N LYS A 17 28.73 5.58 -6.48
CA LYS A 17 28.78 4.13 -6.19
C LYS A 17 27.42 3.44 -6.13
N ILE A 18 26.36 4.17 -5.75
CA ILE A 18 25.00 3.63 -5.77
C ILE A 18 24.47 3.54 -7.20
N ILE A 19 24.79 4.54 -8.03
CA ILE A 19 24.48 4.53 -9.47
C ILE A 19 25.19 3.36 -10.14
N ASP A 20 26.49 3.20 -9.89
CA ASP A 20 27.29 2.11 -10.47
C ASP A 20 26.75 0.75 -10.08
N LEU A 21 26.35 0.57 -8.80
CA LEU A 21 25.73 -0.66 -8.33
C LEU A 21 24.38 -0.93 -9.01
N ALA A 22 23.55 0.10 -9.20
CA ALA A 22 22.26 -0.02 -9.86
C ALA A 22 22.45 -0.40 -11.35
N ASN A 23 23.40 0.20 -12.02
CA ASN A 23 23.74 -0.10 -13.41
C ASN A 23 24.34 -1.51 -13.56
N ALA A 24 25.23 -1.92 -12.66
CA ALA A 24 25.76 -3.30 -12.62
C ALA A 24 24.64 -4.33 -12.46
N MET A 25 23.58 -4.01 -11.72
CA MET A 25 22.43 -4.89 -11.60
C MET A 25 21.67 -5.02 -12.93
N ILE A 26 21.45 -3.92 -13.67
CA ILE A 26 20.79 -3.95 -14.99
C ILE A 26 21.63 -4.83 -15.93
N GLU A 27 22.93 -4.56 -16.02
CA GLU A 27 23.85 -5.29 -16.91
C GLU A 27 23.87 -6.79 -16.59
N TRP A 28 23.94 -7.14 -15.31
CA TRP A 28 23.91 -8.54 -14.88
C TRP A 28 22.59 -9.23 -15.23
N VAL A 29 21.45 -8.58 -14.96
CA VAL A 29 20.13 -9.15 -15.26
C VAL A 29 20.00 -9.43 -16.75
N GLN A 30 20.35 -8.49 -17.60
CA GLN A 30 20.23 -8.62 -19.05
C GLN A 30 21.17 -9.67 -19.64
N ASN A 31 22.42 -9.71 -19.19
CA ASN A 31 23.47 -10.47 -19.87
C ASN A 31 23.84 -11.78 -19.17
N SER A 32 23.66 -11.86 -17.83
CA SER A 32 24.26 -12.91 -17.03
C SER A 32 23.32 -13.61 -16.07
N HIS A 33 22.03 -13.21 -15.98
CA HIS A 33 21.08 -13.93 -15.15
C HIS A 33 20.92 -15.38 -15.64
N PRO A 34 21.00 -16.41 -14.76
CA PRO A 34 20.96 -17.81 -15.18
C PRO A 34 19.65 -18.20 -15.86
N ASN A 35 18.52 -17.65 -15.42
CA ASN A 35 17.23 -17.82 -16.09
C ASN A 35 17.08 -16.80 -17.22
N PHE A 36 17.13 -17.26 -18.48
CA PHE A 36 17.01 -16.43 -19.67
C PHE A 36 15.65 -15.73 -19.78
N ALA A 37 14.59 -16.37 -19.30
CA ALA A 37 13.22 -15.85 -19.41
C ALA A 37 12.99 -14.57 -18.61
N VAL A 38 13.87 -14.22 -17.66
CA VAL A 38 13.72 -13.04 -16.81
C VAL A 38 14.75 -11.93 -17.11
N ARG A 39 15.54 -12.07 -18.18
CA ARG A 39 16.57 -11.09 -18.56
C ARG A 39 15.99 -9.77 -19.04
N ASP A 40 14.72 -9.73 -19.35
CA ASP A 40 13.92 -8.54 -19.68
C ASP A 40 13.37 -7.81 -18.45
N ALA A 41 13.66 -8.29 -17.24
CA ALA A 41 13.15 -7.70 -15.99
C ALA A 41 13.60 -6.25 -15.78
N LEU A 42 14.82 -5.94 -16.19
CA LEU A 42 15.42 -4.60 -16.17
C LEU A 42 15.94 -4.26 -17.56
N SER A 43 15.80 -3.00 -17.97
CA SER A 43 16.24 -2.50 -19.28
C SER A 43 17.00 -1.20 -19.16
N GLU A 44 17.78 -0.88 -20.19
CA GLU A 44 18.30 0.45 -20.39
C GLU A 44 17.16 1.50 -20.44
N PRO A 45 17.43 2.79 -20.18
CA PRO A 45 18.78 3.40 -20.11
C PRO A 45 19.46 3.20 -18.74
N PHE A 46 20.78 3.12 -18.75
CA PHE A 46 21.58 3.20 -17.52
C PHE A 46 21.46 4.58 -16.88
N ILE A 47 21.48 4.62 -15.53
CA ILE A 47 21.47 5.88 -14.81
C ILE A 47 22.80 6.59 -15.03
N GLN A 48 22.72 7.87 -15.40
CA GLN A 48 23.87 8.75 -15.59
C GLN A 48 23.90 9.79 -14.46
N PRO A 49 25.07 10.13 -13.91
CA PRO A 49 25.19 11.23 -12.98
C PRO A 49 24.94 12.56 -13.68
N THR A 50 24.62 13.59 -12.91
CA THR A 50 24.49 14.96 -13.40
C THR A 50 25.86 15.52 -13.82
N LEU A 51 25.83 16.50 -14.72
CA LEU A 51 27.05 17.21 -15.14
C LEU A 51 27.65 18.01 -13.98
N PRO A 52 28.97 18.29 -14.01
CA PRO A 52 29.57 19.22 -13.07
C PRO A 52 28.85 20.58 -13.09
N ASN A 53 28.53 21.12 -11.93
CA ASN A 53 27.77 22.37 -11.71
C ASN A 53 26.26 22.30 -11.99
N ASP A 54 25.69 21.12 -12.12
CA ASP A 54 24.23 20.98 -12.14
C ASP A 54 23.64 21.49 -10.80
N PRO A 55 22.52 22.23 -10.82
CA PRO A 55 21.84 22.68 -9.60
C PRO A 55 21.49 21.55 -8.64
N GLN A 56 21.25 20.35 -9.17
CA GLN A 56 20.98 19.13 -8.40
C GLN A 56 22.14 18.14 -8.57
N SER A 57 23.32 18.51 -8.09
CA SER A 57 24.51 17.64 -8.16
C SER A 57 24.38 16.39 -7.30
N ASN A 58 24.96 15.29 -7.76
CA ASN A 58 24.99 14.04 -7.01
C ASN A 58 25.71 14.20 -5.65
N PRO A 59 25.21 13.52 -4.59
CA PRO A 59 25.93 13.46 -3.32
C PRO A 59 27.34 12.92 -3.48
N LYS A 60 28.27 13.38 -2.63
CA LYS A 60 29.65 12.88 -2.64
C LYS A 60 29.65 11.37 -2.36
N SER A 61 30.38 10.64 -3.17
CA SER A 61 30.61 9.21 -2.99
C SER A 61 31.81 8.99 -2.06
N SER A 62 31.69 8.03 -1.14
CA SER A 62 32.78 7.55 -0.30
C SER A 62 33.00 6.04 -0.51
N PRO A 63 34.15 5.47 -0.08
CA PRO A 63 34.33 4.02 -0.12
C PRO A 63 33.21 3.25 0.56
N ASP A 64 32.62 3.82 1.61
CA ASP A 64 31.57 3.20 2.44
C ASP A 64 30.15 3.60 2.03
N SER A 65 29.98 4.28 0.88
CA SER A 65 28.65 4.61 0.34
C SER A 65 27.81 3.38 0.02
N VAL A 66 28.44 2.23 -0.27
CA VAL A 66 27.78 0.94 -0.47
C VAL A 66 28.46 -0.14 0.35
N GLU A 67 27.69 -0.85 1.15
CA GLU A 67 28.13 -1.98 1.96
C GLU A 67 27.22 -3.19 1.68
N ILE A 68 27.79 -4.34 1.32
CA ILE A 68 27.06 -5.60 1.14
C ILE A 68 27.59 -6.63 2.13
N ILE A 69 26.70 -7.10 3.00
CA ILE A 69 27.03 -8.07 4.04
C ILE A 69 26.90 -9.48 3.47
N GLN A 70 28.02 -10.13 3.23
CA GLN A 70 28.07 -11.50 2.69
C GLN A 70 27.93 -12.55 3.78
N THR A 71 28.28 -12.21 5.03
CA THR A 71 28.22 -13.15 6.16
C THR A 71 26.79 -13.62 6.41
N ALA A 72 26.61 -14.92 6.52
CA ALA A 72 25.32 -15.50 6.89
C ALA A 72 24.96 -15.13 8.32
N MET A 73 23.75 -14.63 8.50
CA MET A 73 23.19 -14.27 9.80
C MET A 73 21.87 -14.99 10.02
N SER A 74 21.55 -15.36 11.25
CA SER A 74 20.16 -15.70 11.56
C SER A 74 19.28 -14.45 11.48
N ALA A 75 17.95 -14.65 11.42
CA ALA A 75 17.00 -13.52 11.39
C ALA A 75 17.16 -12.59 12.61
N GLU A 76 17.54 -13.13 13.77
CA GLU A 76 17.80 -12.36 14.98
C GLU A 76 19.17 -11.65 14.96
N GLN A 77 20.19 -12.32 14.43
CA GLN A 77 21.53 -11.71 14.27
C GLN A 77 21.46 -10.52 13.28
N GLU A 78 20.66 -10.62 12.21
CA GLU A 78 20.43 -9.48 11.28
C GLU A 78 19.78 -8.30 12.00
N LEU A 79 18.77 -8.54 12.87
CA LEU A 79 18.18 -7.48 13.70
C LEU A 79 19.19 -6.81 14.61
N GLY A 80 20.03 -7.60 15.26
CA GLY A 80 21.12 -7.07 16.10
C GLY A 80 22.16 -6.28 15.33
N PHE A 81 22.54 -6.74 14.14
CA PHE A 81 23.42 -6.03 13.21
C PHE A 81 22.78 -4.70 12.78
N LEU A 82 21.55 -4.74 12.27
CA LEU A 82 20.80 -3.56 11.85
C LEU A 82 20.72 -2.51 12.96
N THR A 83 20.39 -2.95 14.17
CA THR A 83 20.29 -2.05 15.34
C THR A 83 21.60 -1.31 15.62
N ARG A 84 22.73 -2.01 15.57
CA ARG A 84 24.05 -1.39 15.78
C ARG A 84 24.37 -0.38 14.68
N GLN A 85 24.15 -0.76 13.41
CA GLN A 85 24.43 0.11 12.26
C GLN A 85 23.55 1.36 12.25
N VAL A 86 22.27 1.22 12.56
CA VAL A 86 21.34 2.35 12.69
C VAL A 86 21.78 3.31 13.80
N LYS A 87 22.18 2.79 14.98
CA LYS A 87 22.67 3.64 16.08
C LYS A 87 23.92 4.41 15.70
N ILE A 88 24.90 3.75 15.08
CA ILE A 88 26.14 4.39 14.62
C ILE A 88 25.79 5.49 13.60
N TRP A 89 24.99 5.17 12.61
CA TRP A 89 24.63 6.13 11.58
C TRP A 89 23.93 7.39 12.14
N LEU A 90 22.94 7.21 13.02
CA LEU A 90 22.20 8.32 13.62
C LEU A 90 23.06 9.17 14.56
N GLN A 91 24.07 8.58 15.23
CA GLN A 91 25.01 9.33 16.05
C GLN A 91 25.91 10.22 15.20
N GLU A 92 26.36 9.72 14.05
CA GLU A 92 27.23 10.45 13.12
C GLU A 92 26.44 11.43 12.25
N ASN A 93 25.17 11.13 11.96
CA ASN A 93 24.32 11.88 11.03
C ASN A 93 22.92 12.13 11.63
N PRO A 94 22.77 12.93 12.70
CA PRO A 94 21.53 13.08 13.44
C PRO A 94 20.38 13.71 12.60
N GLU A 95 20.73 14.50 11.60
CA GLU A 95 19.77 15.18 10.71
C GLU A 95 19.50 14.42 9.40
N SER A 96 19.93 13.17 9.29
CA SER A 96 19.72 12.38 8.08
C SER A 96 18.35 11.72 8.06
N THR A 97 17.85 11.48 6.85
CA THR A 97 16.71 10.61 6.61
C THR A 97 17.19 9.16 6.50
N VAL A 98 16.53 8.24 7.22
CA VAL A 98 16.95 6.83 7.29
C VAL A 98 15.77 5.91 7.00
N ALA A 99 15.95 4.96 6.07
CA ALA A 99 14.98 3.90 5.84
C ALA A 99 15.55 2.50 6.06
N VAL A 100 14.73 1.62 6.62
CA VAL A 100 14.93 0.18 6.61
C VAL A 100 13.87 -0.43 5.72
N LEU A 101 14.31 -1.00 4.62
CA LEU A 101 13.45 -1.59 3.61
C LEU A 101 13.53 -3.12 3.67
N THR A 102 12.38 -3.75 3.64
CA THR A 102 12.24 -5.21 3.57
C THR A 102 11.19 -5.60 2.55
N PHE A 103 11.12 -6.88 2.21
CA PHE A 103 10.14 -7.30 1.21
C PHE A 103 8.74 -7.49 1.79
N VAL A 104 8.61 -8.13 2.96
CA VAL A 104 7.32 -8.51 3.53
C VAL A 104 6.90 -7.66 4.73
N ASN A 105 5.60 -7.41 4.87
CA ASN A 105 5.03 -6.63 5.98
C ASN A 105 5.35 -7.23 7.36
N GLU A 106 5.29 -8.55 7.50
CA GLU A 106 5.59 -9.23 8.78
C GLU A 106 7.01 -8.92 9.27
N ARG A 107 7.98 -8.94 8.35
CA ARG A 107 9.36 -8.61 8.70
C ARG A 107 9.52 -7.14 9.08
N ALA A 108 8.84 -6.23 8.36
CA ALA A 108 8.83 -4.80 8.69
C ALA A 108 8.29 -4.55 10.10
N LEU A 109 7.18 -5.18 10.47
CA LEU A 109 6.60 -5.07 11.83
C LEU A 109 7.56 -5.61 12.90
N THR A 110 8.20 -6.76 12.64
CA THR A 110 9.22 -7.33 13.55
C THR A 110 10.39 -6.35 13.75
N ILE A 111 10.87 -5.72 12.68
CA ILE A 111 11.95 -4.71 12.75
C ILE A 111 11.51 -3.50 13.57
N ILE A 112 10.30 -2.97 13.34
CA ILE A 112 9.73 -1.84 14.08
C ILE A 112 9.69 -2.13 15.59
N GLU A 113 9.14 -3.28 15.97
CA GLU A 113 9.05 -3.69 17.37
C GLU A 113 10.44 -3.82 18.02
N HIS A 114 11.39 -4.43 17.30
CA HIS A 114 12.75 -4.60 17.77
C HIS A 114 13.47 -3.26 17.99
N LEU A 115 13.41 -2.34 17.00
CA LEU A 115 14.03 -1.02 17.10
C LEU A 115 13.40 -0.19 18.23
N LYS A 116 12.08 -0.23 18.41
CA LYS A 116 11.37 0.43 19.51
C LYS A 116 11.81 -0.10 20.89
N LYS A 117 11.96 -1.43 21.04
CA LYS A 117 12.50 -2.06 22.25
C LYS A 117 13.93 -1.57 22.57
N GLN A 118 14.72 -1.26 21.54
CA GLN A 118 16.07 -0.72 21.65
C GLN A 118 16.12 0.82 21.82
N LYS A 119 14.96 1.46 22.05
CA LYS A 119 14.79 2.90 22.24
C LYS A 119 15.28 3.74 21.03
N ILE A 120 15.17 3.19 19.82
CA ILE A 120 15.42 3.92 18.58
C ILE A 120 14.10 4.54 18.13
N GLU A 121 14.10 5.84 17.87
CA GLU A 121 12.92 6.51 17.31
C GLU A 121 12.61 5.95 15.92
N THR A 122 11.44 5.33 15.80
CA THR A 122 11.04 4.60 14.59
C THR A 122 9.64 5.02 14.19
N SER A 123 9.43 5.29 12.90
CA SER A 123 8.13 5.55 12.35
C SER A 123 7.65 4.38 11.48
N ASP A 124 6.39 4.01 11.67
CA ASP A 124 5.65 3.02 10.90
C ASP A 124 4.63 3.68 9.96
N ALA A 125 4.81 4.98 9.67
CA ALA A 125 3.86 5.76 8.88
C ALA A 125 3.57 5.15 7.51
N LEU A 126 4.60 4.59 6.84
CA LEU A 126 4.44 3.90 5.55
C LEU A 126 3.81 2.51 5.67
N MET A 127 3.75 1.93 6.88
CA MET A 127 3.11 0.63 7.11
C MET A 127 1.62 0.74 7.41
N LYS A 128 1.13 1.95 7.66
CA LYS A 128 -0.27 2.23 7.97
C LYS A 128 -0.98 2.79 6.74
N THR A 129 -2.24 2.46 6.61
CA THR A 129 -3.11 3.16 5.68
C THR A 129 -3.23 4.63 6.14
N PRO A 130 -3.07 5.62 5.26
CA PRO A 130 -3.19 7.03 5.60
C PRO A 130 -4.49 7.35 6.33
N GLU A 131 -4.43 8.26 7.29
CA GLU A 131 -5.59 8.63 8.11
C GLU A 131 -6.79 9.10 7.28
N PRO A 132 -6.63 9.97 6.27
CA PRO A 132 -7.76 10.35 5.41
C PRO A 132 -8.43 9.16 4.72
N THR A 133 -7.64 8.19 4.25
CA THR A 133 -8.15 6.96 3.62
C THR A 133 -8.91 6.10 4.63
N ARG A 134 -8.39 5.95 5.85
CA ARG A 134 -9.07 5.21 6.93
C ARG A 134 -10.40 5.87 7.31
N ASN A 135 -10.39 7.19 7.44
CA ASN A 135 -11.58 7.98 7.77
C ASN A 135 -12.64 7.88 6.67
N SER A 136 -12.24 7.98 5.40
CA SER A 136 -13.14 7.82 4.25
C SER A 136 -13.71 6.41 4.16
N ALA A 137 -12.89 5.37 4.29
CA ALA A 137 -13.34 3.98 4.27
C ALA A 137 -14.32 3.69 5.42
N GLY A 138 -14.02 4.16 6.63
CA GLY A 138 -14.89 4.03 7.79
C GLY A 138 -16.22 4.78 7.59
N SER A 139 -16.18 5.99 7.09
CA SER A 139 -17.38 6.80 6.81
C SER A 139 -18.31 6.12 5.80
N ILE A 140 -17.75 5.64 4.69
CA ILE A 140 -18.52 4.90 3.67
C ILE A 140 -19.11 3.61 4.25
N ALA A 141 -18.34 2.83 5.00
CA ALA A 141 -18.82 1.60 5.62
C ALA A 141 -20.00 1.85 6.59
N LEU A 142 -19.93 2.93 7.37
CA LEU A 142 -20.99 3.29 8.32
C LEU A 142 -22.28 3.73 7.60
N ILE A 143 -22.16 4.46 6.48
CA ILE A 143 -23.33 4.83 5.67
C ILE A 143 -23.93 3.58 5.01
N LEU A 144 -23.09 2.71 4.41
CA LEU A 144 -23.57 1.46 3.81
C LEU A 144 -24.33 0.59 4.82
N LYS A 145 -23.89 0.53 6.08
CA LYS A 145 -24.62 -0.18 7.13
C LYS A 145 -26.03 0.34 7.30
N SER A 146 -26.25 1.66 7.26
CA SER A 146 -27.59 2.22 7.39
C SER A 146 -28.47 1.99 6.16
N ILE A 147 -27.86 1.81 4.98
CA ILE A 147 -28.58 1.50 3.73
C ILE A 147 -29.05 0.04 3.72
N TYR A 148 -28.19 -0.90 4.12
CA TYR A 148 -28.47 -2.33 4.08
C TYR A 148 -29.19 -2.85 5.35
N ASP A 149 -29.21 -2.04 6.44
CA ASP A 149 -29.99 -2.31 7.66
C ASP A 149 -30.75 -1.04 8.07
N PRO A 150 -31.77 -0.62 7.27
CA PRO A 150 -32.42 0.68 7.38
C PRO A 150 -33.29 0.85 8.63
N LEU A 151 -33.72 -0.26 9.24
CA LEU A 151 -34.55 -0.23 10.43
C LEU A 151 -33.76 -0.14 11.75
N ASN A 152 -32.42 -0.14 11.65
CA ASN A 152 -31.55 -0.05 12.81
C ASN A 152 -31.27 1.42 13.19
N PRO A 153 -31.84 1.93 14.29
CA PRO A 153 -31.70 3.33 14.66
C PRO A 153 -30.23 3.70 14.99
N VAL A 154 -29.43 2.74 15.46
CA VAL A 154 -28.00 2.97 15.74
C VAL A 154 -27.22 3.21 14.44
N HIS A 155 -27.50 2.45 13.39
CA HIS A 155 -26.86 2.64 12.09
C HIS A 155 -27.31 3.96 11.46
N LEU A 156 -28.58 4.31 11.57
CA LEU A 156 -29.12 5.58 11.10
C LEU A 156 -28.48 6.77 11.81
N SER A 157 -28.44 6.74 13.14
CA SER A 157 -27.77 7.76 13.98
C SER A 157 -26.31 7.97 13.62
N THR A 158 -25.59 6.86 13.44
CA THR A 158 -24.17 6.91 13.06
C THR A 158 -23.96 7.50 11.66
N SER A 159 -24.81 7.10 10.69
CA SER A 159 -24.79 7.65 9.34
C SER A 159 -25.08 9.16 9.32
N PHE A 160 -26.01 9.63 10.16
CA PHE A 160 -26.26 11.07 10.37
C PHE A 160 -25.00 11.80 10.84
N THR A 161 -24.32 11.27 11.85
CA THR A 161 -23.08 11.86 12.36
C THR A 161 -21.99 11.94 11.28
N VAL A 162 -21.90 10.92 10.43
CA VAL A 162 -20.97 10.91 9.29
C VAL A 162 -21.36 11.96 8.24
N PHE A 163 -22.64 12.12 7.95
CA PHE A 163 -23.15 13.09 6.99
C PHE A 163 -22.78 14.53 7.38
N PHE A 164 -22.87 14.86 8.67
CA PHE A 164 -22.53 16.18 9.22
C PHE A 164 -21.10 16.27 9.79
N ARG A 165 -20.20 15.33 9.46
CA ARG A 165 -18.84 15.29 10.00
C ARG A 165 -18.00 16.56 9.70
N HIS A 166 -18.31 17.27 8.62
CA HIS A 166 -17.65 18.51 8.24
C HIS A 166 -17.87 19.66 9.26
N LEU A 167 -18.87 19.53 10.14
CA LEU A 167 -19.13 20.48 11.23
C LEU A 167 -18.27 20.23 12.47
N LYS A 168 -17.42 19.18 12.47
CA LYS A 168 -16.59 18.78 13.62
C LYS A 168 -15.63 19.87 14.09
N GLU A 169 -15.21 20.76 13.19
CA GLU A 169 -14.34 21.89 13.54
C GLU A 169 -15.06 23.01 14.30
N ASN A 170 -16.39 23.03 14.31
CA ASN A 170 -17.21 23.95 15.09
C ASN A 170 -17.84 23.21 16.27
N PRO A 171 -17.33 23.38 17.51
CA PRO A 171 -17.76 22.63 18.67
C PRO A 171 -19.26 22.79 19.01
N GLU A 172 -19.83 24.00 18.82
CA GLU A 172 -21.23 24.26 19.12
C GLU A 172 -22.15 23.55 18.13
N LYS A 173 -21.88 23.66 16.83
CA LYS A 173 -22.63 22.94 15.80
C LYS A 173 -22.47 21.44 15.93
N TYR A 174 -21.27 20.96 16.22
CA TYR A 174 -21.03 19.51 16.37
C TYR A 174 -21.70 18.94 17.63
N LYS A 175 -21.86 19.74 18.70
CA LYS A 175 -22.68 19.35 19.84
C LYS A 175 -24.13 19.14 19.40
N LEU A 176 -24.69 20.06 18.60
CA LEU A 176 -26.04 19.94 18.07
C LEU A 176 -26.19 18.69 17.17
N VAL A 177 -25.17 18.37 16.34
CA VAL A 177 -25.14 17.11 15.55
C VAL A 177 -25.27 15.90 16.47
N ASN A 178 -24.49 15.83 17.55
CA ASN A 178 -24.53 14.70 18.48
C ASN A 178 -25.85 14.57 19.23
N GLU A 179 -26.44 15.70 19.65
CA GLU A 179 -27.77 15.73 20.31
C GLU A 179 -28.84 15.25 19.32
N THR A 180 -28.81 15.70 18.06
CA THR A 180 -29.75 15.25 17.02
C THR A 180 -29.53 13.78 16.64
N ALA A 181 -28.29 13.30 16.60
CA ALA A 181 -27.97 11.90 16.38
C ALA A 181 -28.54 10.99 17.50
N GLN A 182 -28.55 11.50 18.74
CA GLN A 182 -29.17 10.76 19.86
C GLN A 182 -30.66 10.64 19.66
N LEU A 183 -31.36 11.67 19.17
CA LEU A 183 -32.79 11.58 18.86
C LEU A 183 -33.08 10.46 17.84
N LEU A 184 -32.23 10.36 16.80
CA LEU A 184 -32.34 9.28 15.80
C LEU A 184 -32.07 7.89 16.39
N LYS A 185 -31.14 7.78 17.34
CA LYS A 185 -30.80 6.53 17.99
C LYS A 185 -31.94 6.01 18.92
N ASP A 186 -32.67 6.93 19.49
CA ASP A 186 -33.75 6.63 20.45
C ASP A 186 -35.12 6.43 19.75
N LEU A 187 -35.15 6.40 18.41
CA LEU A 187 -36.36 6.15 17.64
C LEU A 187 -36.85 4.71 17.82
N ASP A 188 -38.11 4.57 18.24
CA ASP A 188 -38.80 3.27 18.32
C ASP A 188 -39.16 2.74 16.91
N ARG A 189 -39.45 3.64 15.96
CA ARG A 189 -39.96 3.33 14.64
C ARG A 189 -39.22 4.15 13.57
N THR A 190 -38.09 3.62 13.10
CA THR A 190 -37.20 4.25 12.10
C THR A 190 -37.91 4.48 10.77
N GLU A 191 -38.85 3.61 10.39
CA GLU A 191 -39.62 3.72 9.15
C GLU A 191 -40.47 5.00 9.08
N LEU A 192 -41.00 5.49 10.20
CA LEU A 192 -41.76 6.74 10.22
C LEU A 192 -40.89 7.96 9.94
N PHE A 193 -39.63 7.91 10.36
CA PHE A 193 -38.68 8.94 9.99
C PHE A 193 -38.30 8.82 8.51
N LEU A 194 -38.00 7.62 8.00
CA LEU A 194 -37.50 7.44 6.64
C LEU A 194 -38.59 7.64 5.58
N TYR A 195 -39.78 7.07 5.81
CA TYR A 195 -40.87 6.99 4.82
C TYR A 195 -42.22 7.23 5.52
N PRO A 196 -42.52 8.47 5.94
CA PRO A 196 -43.80 8.76 6.58
C PRO A 196 -44.96 8.50 5.63
N GLU A 197 -46.03 7.87 6.08
CA GLU A 197 -47.26 7.56 5.34
C GLU A 197 -48.07 8.83 4.97
N SER A 198 -47.88 9.90 5.69
CA SER A 198 -48.52 11.20 5.48
C SER A 198 -47.52 12.33 5.74
N ALA A 199 -47.90 13.58 5.48
CA ALA A 199 -47.08 14.76 5.79
C ALA A 199 -46.99 14.98 7.33
N ILE A 200 -46.46 13.99 8.05
CA ILE A 200 -46.20 14.08 9.48
C ILE A 200 -45.07 15.07 9.72
N ASP A 201 -45.28 16.02 10.63
CA ASP A 201 -44.23 16.94 11.06
C ASP A 201 -43.18 16.17 11.89
N LEU A 202 -41.91 16.49 11.69
CA LEU A 202 -40.82 15.88 12.47
C LEU A 202 -40.96 16.15 13.97
N SER A 203 -41.57 17.28 14.36
CA SER A 203 -41.89 17.59 15.75
C SER A 203 -42.86 16.58 16.38
N GLU A 204 -43.71 15.88 15.59
CA GLU A 204 -44.60 14.83 16.06
C GLU A 204 -43.88 13.49 16.27
N ILE A 205 -42.77 13.28 15.52
CA ILE A 205 -41.96 12.06 15.61
C ILE A 205 -40.99 12.10 16.78
N PHE A 206 -40.36 13.25 17.02
CA PHE A 206 -39.27 13.36 17.99
C PHE A 206 -39.72 13.98 19.32
N SER A 207 -40.07 15.23 19.35
CA SER A 207 -40.56 15.96 20.52
C SER A 207 -41.00 17.36 20.08
N PRO A 208 -42.02 17.94 20.74
CA PRO A 208 -42.38 19.35 20.51
C PRO A 208 -41.28 20.37 20.86
N GLU A 209 -40.29 19.94 21.66
CA GLU A 209 -39.16 20.80 22.09
C GLU A 209 -37.96 20.80 21.11
N ILE A 210 -38.07 20.06 19.99
CA ILE A 210 -36.99 19.97 18.99
C ILE A 210 -36.69 21.36 18.37
N LEU A 211 -35.43 21.68 18.27
CA LEU A 211 -34.97 22.97 17.70
C LEU A 211 -35.19 23.02 16.18
N ALA A 212 -35.54 24.19 15.67
CA ALA A 212 -35.71 24.40 14.22
C ALA A 212 -34.46 23.97 13.42
N GLU A 213 -33.26 24.24 13.91
CA GLU A 213 -32.01 23.85 13.31
C GLU A 213 -31.84 22.30 13.26
N GLN A 214 -32.27 21.58 14.29
CA GLN A 214 -32.26 20.11 14.29
C GLN A 214 -33.26 19.55 13.27
N ILE A 215 -34.44 20.20 13.12
CA ILE A 215 -35.43 19.83 12.09
C ILE A 215 -34.83 19.96 10.70
N ASP A 216 -34.13 21.05 10.42
CA ASP A 216 -33.49 21.28 9.11
C ASP A 216 -32.38 20.27 8.83
N MET A 217 -31.58 19.91 9.84
CA MET A 217 -30.58 18.85 9.73
C MET A 217 -31.25 17.50 9.44
N LEU A 218 -32.32 17.15 10.15
CA LEU A 218 -33.04 15.90 9.95
C LEU A 218 -33.69 15.83 8.57
N LYS A 219 -34.26 16.92 8.05
CA LYS A 219 -34.85 17.00 6.70
C LYS A 219 -33.77 16.80 5.62
N SER A 220 -32.63 17.49 5.77
CA SER A 220 -31.51 17.36 4.85
C SER A 220 -30.97 15.93 4.80
N PHE A 221 -30.74 15.33 5.95
CA PHE A 221 -30.28 13.95 6.05
C PHE A 221 -31.30 12.94 5.52
N ARG A 222 -32.59 13.10 5.86
CA ARG A 222 -33.69 12.25 5.33
C ARG A 222 -33.66 12.25 3.79
N SER A 223 -33.53 13.41 3.19
CA SER A 223 -33.48 13.52 1.72
C SER A 223 -32.27 12.81 1.13
N ALA A 224 -31.11 12.88 1.77
CA ALA A 224 -29.91 12.19 1.33
C ALA A 224 -30.06 10.66 1.45
N ILE A 225 -30.49 10.16 2.62
CA ILE A 225 -30.60 8.71 2.84
C ILE A 225 -31.68 8.06 1.98
N GLN A 226 -32.77 8.78 1.67
CA GLN A 226 -33.79 8.31 0.73
C GLN A 226 -33.20 8.15 -0.69
N ARG A 227 -32.37 9.10 -1.15
CA ARG A 227 -31.64 8.96 -2.46
C ARG A 227 -30.70 7.75 -2.42
N TRP A 228 -29.99 7.52 -1.32
CA TRP A 228 -29.08 6.38 -1.20
C TRP A 228 -29.85 5.05 -1.21
N HIS A 229 -31.00 4.97 -0.54
CA HIS A 229 -31.86 3.78 -0.61
C HIS A 229 -32.37 3.53 -2.05
N GLN A 230 -32.74 4.59 -2.80
CA GLN A 230 -33.12 4.46 -4.20
C GLN A 230 -31.93 4.00 -5.06
N ALA A 231 -30.70 4.42 -4.73
CA ALA A 231 -29.48 4.02 -5.42
C ALA A 231 -28.96 2.64 -4.98
N ALA A 232 -29.52 1.99 -3.96
CA ALA A 232 -29.06 0.69 -3.45
C ALA A 232 -29.19 -0.47 -4.45
N TYR A 233 -29.92 -0.27 -5.57
CA TYR A 233 -29.99 -1.23 -6.68
C TYR A 233 -28.78 -1.15 -7.61
N LEU A 234 -27.97 -0.11 -7.51
CA LEU A 234 -26.73 0.01 -8.28
C LEU A 234 -25.67 -0.96 -7.77
N PRO A 235 -24.69 -1.35 -8.59
CA PRO A 235 -23.47 -1.99 -8.09
C PRO A 235 -22.84 -1.16 -6.97
N MET A 236 -22.29 -1.83 -5.95
CA MET A 236 -21.83 -1.15 -4.73
C MET A 236 -20.74 -0.11 -4.98
N ASP A 237 -19.86 -0.32 -5.95
CA ASP A 237 -18.86 0.65 -6.39
C ASP A 237 -19.50 1.96 -6.90
N GLN A 238 -20.62 1.87 -7.60
CA GLN A 238 -21.39 3.03 -8.09
C GLN A 238 -22.19 3.69 -6.95
N LEU A 239 -22.81 2.88 -6.08
CA LEU A 239 -23.53 3.39 -4.90
C LEU A 239 -22.61 4.27 -4.03
N VAL A 240 -21.36 3.86 -3.82
CA VAL A 240 -20.37 4.65 -3.06
C VAL A 240 -20.12 6.02 -3.70
N LEU A 241 -20.11 6.12 -5.02
CA LEU A 241 -19.96 7.39 -5.73
C LEU A 241 -21.21 8.28 -5.58
N VAL A 242 -22.41 7.69 -5.55
CA VAL A 242 -23.66 8.44 -5.27
C VAL A 242 -23.65 8.99 -3.84
N ILE A 243 -23.25 8.19 -2.86
CA ILE A 243 -23.10 8.63 -1.47
C ILE A 243 -22.12 9.82 -1.39
N ALA A 244 -20.99 9.73 -2.08
CA ALA A 244 -19.95 10.77 -2.08
C ALA A 244 -20.42 12.12 -2.62
N GLN A 245 -21.40 12.15 -3.52
CA GLN A 245 -21.97 13.40 -4.05
C GLN A 245 -22.72 14.22 -2.99
N ASP A 246 -23.30 13.57 -2.01
CA ASP A 246 -24.06 14.22 -0.94
C ASP A 246 -23.17 14.59 0.27
N LEU A 247 -21.95 14.05 0.35
CA LEU A 247 -21.03 14.37 1.44
C LEU A 247 -20.21 15.64 1.11
N VAL A 248 -19.98 16.44 2.13
CA VAL A 248 -19.03 17.56 2.02
C VAL A 248 -17.61 16.98 2.08
N LEU A 249 -16.97 16.87 0.92
CA LEU A 249 -15.65 16.30 0.73
C LEU A 249 -14.71 17.34 0.11
N ASP A 250 -13.47 17.38 0.57
CA ASP A 250 -12.40 18.09 -0.14
C ASP A 250 -11.92 17.29 -1.38
N ASN A 251 -10.99 17.87 -2.15
CA ASN A 251 -10.48 17.23 -3.38
C ASN A 251 -9.71 15.92 -3.09
N GLY A 252 -8.99 15.87 -1.96
CA GLY A 252 -8.25 14.68 -1.54
C GLY A 252 -9.21 13.55 -1.15
N GLU A 253 -10.22 13.86 -0.34
CA GLU A 253 -11.25 12.89 0.06
C GLU A 253 -12.04 12.35 -1.14
N ARG A 254 -12.38 13.22 -2.11
CA ARG A 254 -13.04 12.78 -3.36
C ARG A 254 -12.17 11.79 -4.14
N ALA A 255 -10.87 12.07 -4.29
CA ALA A 255 -9.95 11.15 -4.94
C ALA A 255 -9.85 9.81 -4.19
N ILE A 256 -9.84 9.82 -2.86
CA ILE A 256 -9.85 8.60 -2.03
C ILE A 256 -11.13 7.79 -2.24
N VAL A 257 -12.31 8.44 -2.26
CA VAL A 257 -13.58 7.73 -2.48
C VAL A 257 -13.63 7.10 -3.88
N HIS A 258 -13.11 7.77 -4.92
CA HIS A 258 -12.98 7.15 -6.24
C HIS A 258 -12.06 5.92 -6.23
N LYS A 259 -10.94 5.97 -5.50
CA LYS A 259 -10.04 4.81 -5.33
C LYS A 259 -10.74 3.68 -4.55
N LEU A 260 -11.52 4.00 -3.51
CA LEU A 260 -12.31 3.01 -2.77
C LEU A 260 -13.38 2.35 -3.65
N SER A 261 -14.06 3.12 -4.50
CA SER A 261 -15.00 2.59 -5.50
C SER A 261 -14.31 1.57 -6.43
N GLY A 262 -13.14 1.92 -6.99
CA GLY A 262 -12.34 1.01 -7.82
C GLY A 262 -11.89 -0.25 -7.06
N LEU A 263 -11.51 -0.13 -5.78
CA LEU A 263 -11.19 -1.28 -4.93
C LEU A 263 -12.42 -2.19 -4.74
N ILE A 264 -13.58 -1.64 -4.41
CA ILE A 264 -14.82 -2.41 -4.22
C ILE A 264 -15.15 -3.19 -5.49
N LYS A 265 -15.06 -2.53 -6.67
CA LYS A 265 -15.26 -3.18 -7.95
C LYS A 265 -14.33 -4.38 -8.14
N THR A 266 -13.03 -4.17 -7.94
CA THR A 266 -12.02 -5.23 -8.05
C THR A 266 -12.25 -6.37 -7.05
N LEU A 267 -12.65 -6.06 -5.81
CA LEU A 267 -12.96 -7.08 -4.80
C LEU A 267 -14.16 -7.94 -5.21
N LEU A 268 -15.21 -7.34 -5.76
CA LEU A 268 -16.40 -8.05 -6.21
C LEU A 268 -16.13 -8.86 -7.50
N GLU A 269 -15.32 -8.34 -8.41
CA GLU A 269 -14.89 -9.07 -9.60
C GLU A 269 -14.04 -10.30 -9.26
N ASN A 270 -13.16 -10.18 -8.27
CA ASN A 270 -12.29 -11.28 -7.82
C ASN A 270 -12.98 -12.26 -6.86
N ASN A 271 -14.09 -11.87 -6.23
CA ASN A 271 -14.82 -12.68 -5.26
C ASN A 271 -16.33 -12.53 -5.52
N PRO A 272 -16.86 -13.15 -6.59
CA PRO A 272 -18.26 -13.00 -6.97
C PRO A 272 -19.26 -13.47 -5.91
N GLU A 273 -18.81 -14.31 -4.97
CA GLU A 273 -19.61 -14.83 -3.84
C GLU A 273 -19.72 -13.84 -2.67
N TRP A 274 -18.99 -12.72 -2.69
CA TRP A 274 -19.04 -11.74 -1.61
C TRP A 274 -20.32 -10.91 -1.68
N ASP A 275 -20.96 -10.79 -0.54
CA ASP A 275 -22.13 -9.93 -0.34
C ASP A 275 -21.73 -8.53 0.17
N SER A 276 -22.75 -7.69 0.32
CA SER A 276 -22.60 -6.33 0.82
C SER A 276 -21.99 -6.29 2.24
N MET A 277 -22.29 -7.28 3.07
CA MET A 277 -21.77 -7.37 4.43
C MET A 277 -20.26 -7.58 4.39
N ARG A 278 -19.78 -8.46 3.55
CA ARG A 278 -18.36 -8.76 3.42
C ARG A 278 -17.55 -7.55 2.95
N ILE A 279 -18.07 -6.78 1.98
CA ILE A 279 -17.42 -5.54 1.54
C ILE A 279 -17.38 -4.51 2.66
N MET A 280 -18.45 -4.36 3.44
CA MET A 280 -18.45 -3.45 4.60
C MET A 280 -17.40 -3.88 5.65
N GLU A 281 -17.22 -5.18 5.89
CA GLU A 281 -16.17 -5.69 6.79
C GLU A 281 -14.76 -5.34 6.28
N GLU A 282 -14.52 -5.44 4.97
CA GLU A 282 -13.23 -5.04 4.37
C GLU A 282 -12.97 -3.53 4.55
N LEU A 283 -13.96 -2.69 4.27
CA LEU A 283 -13.85 -1.24 4.49
C LEU A 283 -13.61 -0.89 5.97
N ILE A 284 -14.27 -1.58 6.90
CA ILE A 284 -14.01 -1.45 8.34
C ILE A 284 -12.60 -1.91 8.67
N GLY A 285 -12.14 -3.00 8.08
CA GLY A 285 -10.76 -3.49 8.22
C GLY A 285 -9.74 -2.44 7.79
N ILE A 286 -9.96 -1.75 6.67
CA ILE A 286 -9.14 -0.62 6.22
C ILE A 286 -9.19 0.52 7.25
N SER A 287 -10.37 0.90 7.73
CA SER A 287 -10.52 1.99 8.69
C SER A 287 -9.79 1.74 10.01
N LYS A 288 -9.71 0.48 10.44
CA LYS A 288 -8.99 0.04 11.65
C LYS A 288 -7.52 -0.29 11.39
N ASN A 289 -7.01 -0.04 10.18
CA ASN A 289 -5.66 -0.41 9.76
C ASN A 289 -5.35 -1.92 9.89
N GLN A 290 -6.38 -2.76 9.78
CA GLN A 290 -6.27 -4.23 9.77
C GLN A 290 -6.13 -4.79 8.35
N ARG A 291 -6.40 -3.97 7.33
CA ARG A 291 -6.22 -4.25 5.91
C ARG A 291 -5.40 -3.16 5.26
N ASP A 292 -4.47 -3.54 4.43
CA ASP A 292 -3.71 -2.59 3.64
C ASP A 292 -4.55 -2.08 2.47
N PHE A 293 -4.66 -0.77 2.37
CA PHE A 293 -5.15 -0.11 1.17
C PHE A 293 -3.92 0.34 0.37
N ALA A 294 -3.61 -0.36 -0.71
CA ALA A 294 -2.48 0.00 -1.57
C ALA A 294 -2.83 1.29 -2.33
N THR A 295 -2.25 2.40 -1.94
CA THR A 295 -2.29 3.64 -2.71
C THR A 295 -1.20 3.60 -3.79
N PHE A 296 -1.53 4.06 -4.99
CA PHE A 296 -0.64 4.01 -6.15
C PHE A 296 0.60 4.90 -6.03
N SER A 297 0.63 5.84 -5.09
CA SER A 297 1.80 6.67 -4.81
C SER A 297 1.73 7.25 -3.40
N GLN A 298 2.75 7.01 -2.60
CA GLN A 298 2.88 7.59 -1.25
C GLN A 298 3.11 9.11 -1.29
N LYS A 299 3.68 9.65 -2.39
CA LYS A 299 3.83 11.10 -2.59
C LYS A 299 2.47 11.80 -2.78
N GLU A 300 1.52 11.14 -3.42
CA GLU A 300 0.14 11.68 -3.55
C GLU A 300 -0.57 11.76 -2.20
N ASP A 301 -0.17 10.96 -1.22
CA ASP A 301 -0.71 10.95 0.14
C ASP A 301 0.03 11.94 1.08
N GLY A 302 0.99 12.72 0.57
CA GLY A 302 1.70 13.76 1.31
C GLY A 302 2.79 13.25 2.24
N PHE A 303 3.26 11.99 2.10
CA PHE A 303 4.38 11.48 2.88
C PHE A 303 5.71 12.10 2.38
N ASP A 304 6.38 12.82 3.28
CA ASP A 304 7.69 13.41 3.01
C ASP A 304 8.73 12.84 3.99
N PRO A 305 9.76 12.12 3.51
CA PRO A 305 10.85 11.63 4.35
C PRO A 305 11.55 12.72 5.17
N GLU A 306 11.59 13.96 4.68
CA GLU A 306 12.26 15.07 5.35
C GLU A 306 11.61 15.43 6.69
N ASN A 307 10.32 15.14 6.88
CA ASN A 307 9.60 15.32 8.14
C ASN A 307 10.01 14.28 9.22
N TYR A 308 10.84 13.31 8.87
CA TYR A 308 11.26 12.21 9.72
C TYR A 308 12.79 12.17 9.91
N ARG A 309 13.47 13.32 9.80
CA ARG A 309 14.90 13.41 10.08
C ARG A 309 15.22 12.93 11.49
N GLY A 310 16.32 12.20 11.64
CA GLY A 310 16.72 11.61 12.92
C GLY A 310 15.89 10.42 13.39
N LYS A 311 14.84 10.02 12.62
CA LYS A 311 14.00 8.84 12.88
C LYS A 311 14.21 7.79 11.80
N VAL A 312 13.97 6.52 12.18
CA VAL A 312 14.07 5.41 11.25
C VAL A 312 12.68 5.11 10.66
N ILE A 313 12.54 5.26 9.36
CA ILE A 313 11.38 4.79 8.63
C ILE A 313 11.56 3.30 8.33
N VAL A 314 10.58 2.48 8.68
CA VAL A 314 10.56 1.07 8.29
C VAL A 314 9.40 0.85 7.32
N ALA A 315 9.69 0.27 6.17
CA ALA A 315 8.70 0.03 5.14
C ALA A 315 9.03 -1.20 4.29
N THR A 316 8.07 -1.63 3.47
CA THR A 316 8.39 -2.57 2.39
C THR A 316 8.96 -1.81 1.19
N VAL A 317 9.74 -2.50 0.36
CA VAL A 317 10.30 -1.92 -0.88
C VAL A 317 9.18 -1.38 -1.78
N HIS A 318 8.04 -2.06 -1.86
CA HIS A 318 6.88 -1.58 -2.63
C HIS A 318 6.40 -0.20 -2.16
N LYS A 319 6.29 -0.01 -0.85
CA LYS A 319 5.83 1.25 -0.24
C LYS A 319 6.88 2.37 -0.29
N SER A 320 8.11 2.05 -0.66
CA SER A 320 9.19 3.01 -0.86
C SER A 320 9.25 3.63 -2.27
N LYS A 321 8.41 3.14 -3.20
CA LYS A 321 8.41 3.63 -4.59
C LYS A 321 8.10 5.13 -4.63
N GLY A 322 8.94 5.90 -5.32
CA GLY A 322 8.82 7.36 -5.42
C GLY A 322 9.47 8.14 -4.27
N LEU A 323 9.87 7.49 -3.18
CA LEU A 323 10.56 8.09 -2.03
C LEU A 323 12.07 7.89 -2.09
N GLU A 324 12.82 8.61 -1.26
CA GLU A 324 14.29 8.53 -1.20
C GLU A 324 14.80 8.97 0.18
N TRP A 325 15.93 8.38 0.61
CA TRP A 325 16.53 8.63 1.93
C TRP A 325 18.05 8.77 1.85
N ASP A 326 18.62 9.51 2.78
CA ASP A 326 20.08 9.63 2.87
C ASP A 326 20.75 8.28 3.11
N LYS A 327 20.18 7.47 4.00
CA LYS A 327 20.63 6.09 4.29
C LYS A 327 19.51 5.09 4.07
N VAL A 328 19.82 4.03 3.34
CA VAL A 328 18.91 2.88 3.18
C VAL A 328 19.61 1.61 3.70
N PHE A 329 18.90 0.85 4.52
CA PHE A 329 19.20 -0.53 4.87
C PHE A 329 18.21 -1.44 4.13
N LEU A 330 18.68 -2.16 3.12
CA LEU A 330 17.89 -3.19 2.42
C LEU A 330 18.16 -4.53 3.10
N THR A 331 17.17 -5.05 3.81
CA THR A 331 17.31 -6.23 4.67
C THR A 331 16.65 -7.45 4.06
N SER A 332 17.02 -8.63 4.55
CA SER A 332 16.45 -9.92 4.13
C SER A 332 16.61 -10.22 2.64
N ALA A 333 17.75 -9.85 2.05
CA ALA A 333 18.06 -10.10 0.64
C ALA A 333 18.43 -11.60 0.40
N ASN A 334 17.53 -12.50 0.79
CA ASN A 334 17.70 -13.94 0.71
C ASN A 334 16.92 -14.58 -0.46
N THR A 335 17.11 -15.87 -0.68
CA THR A 335 16.49 -16.64 -1.76
C THR A 335 14.97 -16.80 -1.64
N TYR A 336 14.38 -16.55 -0.46
CA TYR A 336 12.95 -16.59 -0.26
C TYR A 336 12.26 -15.31 -0.78
N ASP A 337 12.82 -14.17 -0.42
CA ASP A 337 12.27 -12.87 -0.83
C ASP A 337 12.67 -12.51 -2.28
N TYR A 338 13.82 -13.03 -2.75
CA TYR A 338 14.37 -12.80 -4.08
C TYR A 338 14.79 -14.13 -4.72
N PRO A 339 13.83 -14.94 -5.21
CA PRO A 339 14.12 -16.25 -5.81
C PRO A 339 14.86 -16.12 -7.14
N SER A 340 15.58 -17.17 -7.52
CA SER A 340 16.40 -17.23 -8.73
C SER A 340 15.63 -17.61 -10.00
N GLY A 341 14.46 -18.23 -9.87
CA GLY A 341 13.72 -18.82 -10.97
C GLY A 341 14.18 -20.24 -11.33
N GLU A 342 15.08 -20.83 -10.56
CA GLU A 342 15.48 -22.25 -10.74
C GLU A 342 14.41 -23.20 -10.19
N GLU A 343 14.34 -24.43 -10.73
CA GLU A 343 13.36 -25.45 -10.34
C GLU A 343 13.36 -25.77 -8.84
N LYS A 344 14.51 -25.62 -8.19
CA LYS A 344 14.72 -25.94 -6.76
C LYS A 344 14.40 -24.78 -5.82
N ASP A 345 14.01 -23.63 -6.34
CA ASP A 345 13.66 -22.47 -5.51
C ASP A 345 12.40 -22.72 -4.68
N VAL A 346 12.44 -22.28 -3.45
CA VAL A 346 11.31 -22.37 -2.52
C VAL A 346 10.56 -21.03 -2.51
N TYR A 347 9.47 -20.97 -3.22
CA TYR A 347 8.56 -19.80 -3.27
C TYR A 347 7.52 -19.90 -2.15
N THR A 348 7.93 -19.73 -0.92
CA THR A 348 7.04 -20.00 0.21
C THR A 348 6.15 -18.82 0.58
N SER A 349 6.52 -17.58 0.23
CA SER A 349 5.69 -16.39 0.39
C SER A 349 4.53 -16.33 -0.60
N GLU A 350 4.72 -16.98 -1.74
CA GLU A 350 3.71 -17.04 -2.78
C GLU A 350 2.97 -18.37 -2.65
N LYS A 351 1.79 -18.32 -2.09
CA LYS A 351 0.88 -19.49 -1.98
C LYS A 351 0.62 -20.15 -3.34
N TRP A 352 1.00 -19.50 -4.41
CA TRP A 352 0.82 -19.83 -5.81
C TRP A 352 1.73 -20.95 -6.32
N PHE A 353 2.92 -21.20 -5.73
CA PHE A 353 3.95 -22.05 -6.31
C PHE A 353 4.45 -23.13 -5.39
N ILE A 354 3.65 -23.47 -4.38
CA ILE A 354 4.02 -24.58 -3.52
C ILE A 354 3.70 -25.87 -4.26
N GLU A 355 4.73 -26.61 -4.62
CA GLU A 355 4.60 -27.93 -5.17
C GLU A 355 3.69 -28.78 -4.27
N GLY A 356 2.61 -29.34 -4.85
CA GLY A 356 1.60 -30.12 -4.12
C GLY A 356 0.49 -29.30 -3.43
N ARG A 357 0.49 -27.97 -3.48
CA ARG A 357 -0.63 -27.13 -3.05
C ARG A 357 -1.23 -26.40 -4.23
N ARG A 358 -2.51 -26.61 -4.47
CA ARG A 358 -3.25 -25.92 -5.53
C ARG A 358 -3.38 -24.44 -5.20
N ASN A 359 -3.04 -23.61 -6.16
CA ASN A 359 -3.47 -22.23 -6.18
C ASN A 359 -4.64 -22.08 -7.12
N LEU A 360 -5.84 -22.07 -6.57
CA LEU A 360 -7.08 -21.96 -7.32
C LEU A 360 -7.16 -20.69 -8.18
N GLN A 361 -6.56 -19.58 -7.73
CA GLN A 361 -6.54 -18.34 -8.52
C GLN A 361 -5.62 -18.45 -9.74
N ALA A 362 -4.41 -18.99 -9.56
CA ALA A 362 -3.49 -19.16 -10.68
C ALA A 362 -4.03 -20.22 -11.68
N GLU A 363 -4.65 -21.29 -11.19
CA GLU A 363 -5.33 -22.28 -12.03
C GLU A 363 -6.50 -21.65 -12.79
N LEU A 364 -7.31 -20.80 -12.13
CA LEU A 364 -8.42 -20.10 -12.76
C LEU A 364 -7.96 -19.09 -13.81
N PHE A 365 -6.93 -18.31 -13.51
CA PHE A 365 -6.32 -17.40 -14.49
C PHE A 365 -5.78 -18.16 -15.70
N TYR A 366 -5.15 -19.29 -15.48
CA TYR A 366 -4.69 -20.18 -16.53
C TYR A 366 -5.85 -20.67 -17.41
N ASP A 367 -6.92 -21.16 -16.79
CA ASP A 367 -8.09 -21.68 -17.49
C ASP A 367 -8.83 -20.57 -18.25
N LEU A 368 -8.94 -19.37 -17.68
CA LEU A 368 -9.54 -18.20 -18.33
C LEU A 368 -8.72 -17.74 -19.53
N GLU A 369 -7.39 -17.69 -19.43
CA GLU A 369 -6.52 -17.32 -20.53
C GLU A 369 -6.52 -18.40 -21.63
N ALA A 370 -6.56 -19.67 -21.26
CA ALA A 370 -6.72 -20.77 -22.21
C ALA A 370 -8.04 -20.69 -22.96
N LEU A 371 -9.14 -20.38 -22.29
CA LEU A 371 -10.46 -20.14 -22.91
C LEU A 371 -10.45 -18.92 -23.82
N ARG A 372 -9.79 -17.84 -23.43
CA ARG A 372 -9.64 -16.63 -24.22
C ARG A 372 -8.88 -16.89 -25.51
N VAL A 373 -7.77 -17.59 -25.45
CA VAL A 373 -6.98 -18.00 -26.63
C VAL A 373 -7.80 -18.92 -27.54
N GLN A 374 -8.54 -19.87 -26.98
CA GLN A 374 -9.42 -20.77 -27.75
C GLN A 374 -10.55 -20.01 -28.48
N HIS A 375 -11.13 -18.96 -27.84
CA HIS A 375 -12.21 -18.14 -28.41
C HIS A 375 -11.72 -17.16 -29.48
N SER A 376 -10.47 -16.69 -29.37
CA SER A 376 -9.87 -15.78 -30.36
C SER A 376 -9.35 -16.45 -31.63
N GLY A 377 -9.55 -17.76 -31.79
CA GLY A 377 -9.16 -18.52 -32.99
C GLY A 377 -7.67 -18.72 -33.17
N GLY A 378 -6.89 -18.48 -32.12
CA GLY A 378 -5.45 -18.71 -32.11
C GLY A 378 -5.12 -20.19 -32.01
N LEU A 379 -4.38 -20.70 -32.99
CA LEU A 379 -3.98 -22.12 -33.08
C LEU A 379 -2.80 -22.50 -32.18
N MET A 380 -2.32 -21.64 -31.30
CA MET A 380 -1.25 -21.94 -30.37
C MET A 380 -1.75 -21.84 -28.94
N PHE A 381 -2.02 -22.97 -28.34
CA PHE A 381 -1.94 -23.11 -26.89
C PHE A 381 -0.48 -22.83 -26.49
N GLN A 382 -0.15 -21.59 -26.16
CA GLN A 382 0.92 -21.37 -25.21
C GLN A 382 0.38 -21.89 -23.88
N GLN A 383 0.79 -23.09 -23.53
CA GLN A 383 0.56 -23.63 -22.21
C GLN A 383 1.16 -22.61 -21.25
N TYR A 384 0.31 -21.90 -20.51
CA TYR A 384 0.77 -21.03 -19.43
C TYR A 384 1.39 -21.97 -18.41
N ASP A 385 2.69 -22.15 -18.52
CA ASP A 385 3.43 -23.07 -17.68
C ASP A 385 3.55 -22.45 -16.29
N LYS A 386 3.55 -23.27 -15.23
CA LYS A 386 3.94 -22.88 -13.86
C LYS A 386 5.24 -22.08 -13.87
N GLN A 387 6.12 -22.35 -14.81
CA GLN A 387 7.38 -21.65 -15.00
C GLN A 387 7.16 -20.19 -15.42
N ASN A 388 6.24 -19.87 -16.33
CA ASN A 388 5.97 -18.50 -16.75
C ASN A 388 5.53 -17.62 -15.57
N SER A 389 4.70 -18.15 -14.69
CA SER A 389 4.28 -17.43 -13.48
C SER A 389 5.42 -17.26 -12.47
N ARG A 390 6.32 -18.22 -12.36
CA ARG A 390 7.55 -18.09 -11.56
C ARG A 390 8.46 -17.01 -12.14
N ASP A 391 8.62 -17.00 -13.45
CA ASP A 391 9.42 -16.00 -14.15
C ASP A 391 8.88 -14.59 -13.94
N ASP A 392 7.56 -14.39 -13.97
CA ASP A 392 6.92 -13.10 -13.67
C ASP A 392 7.22 -12.63 -12.25
N ILE A 393 7.20 -13.54 -11.29
CA ILE A 393 7.59 -13.22 -9.92
C ILE A 393 9.06 -12.84 -9.85
N VAL A 394 9.94 -13.60 -10.46
CA VAL A 394 11.37 -13.28 -10.47
C VAL A 394 11.62 -11.93 -11.09
N ARG A 395 10.96 -11.60 -12.22
CA ARG A 395 11.01 -10.26 -12.84
C ARG A 395 10.60 -9.18 -11.87
N ASP A 396 9.48 -9.35 -11.17
CA ASP A 396 8.99 -8.39 -10.18
C ASP A 396 9.98 -8.24 -9.01
N ARG A 397 10.55 -9.34 -8.50
CA ARG A 397 11.55 -9.31 -7.42
C ARG A 397 12.84 -8.62 -7.84
N LEU A 398 13.33 -8.83 -9.04
CA LEU A 398 14.49 -8.13 -9.58
C LEU A 398 14.24 -6.62 -9.69
N ARG A 399 13.06 -6.22 -10.19
CA ARG A 399 12.65 -4.81 -10.24
C ARG A 399 12.59 -4.19 -8.85
N LEU A 400 12.05 -4.91 -7.87
CA LEU A 400 11.97 -4.42 -6.49
C LEU A 400 13.34 -4.33 -5.83
N PHE A 401 14.25 -5.27 -6.10
CA PHE A 401 15.63 -5.18 -5.61
C PHE A 401 16.30 -3.91 -6.14
N TYR A 402 16.17 -3.66 -7.45
CA TYR A 402 16.65 -2.43 -8.10
C TYR A 402 16.01 -1.17 -7.50
N VAL A 403 14.70 -1.18 -7.28
CA VAL A 403 14.01 -0.09 -6.58
C VAL A 403 14.62 0.13 -5.20
N GLY A 404 14.86 -0.91 -4.42
CA GLY A 404 15.49 -0.82 -3.10
C GLY A 404 16.85 -0.13 -3.14
N ILE A 405 17.70 -0.47 -4.11
CA ILE A 405 19.02 0.18 -4.33
C ILE A 405 18.83 1.67 -4.62
N THR A 406 17.96 2.02 -5.56
CA THR A 406 17.78 3.39 -6.04
C THR A 406 17.03 4.30 -5.07
N ARG A 407 16.62 3.81 -3.89
CA ARG A 407 16.07 4.66 -2.81
C ARG A 407 17.13 5.39 -2.00
N ALA A 408 18.39 4.94 -2.06
CA ALA A 408 19.48 5.54 -1.31
C ALA A 408 20.05 6.77 -2.02
N LYS A 409 20.23 7.86 -1.27
CA LYS A 409 20.92 9.07 -1.74
C LYS A 409 22.43 8.99 -1.48
N LYS A 410 22.84 8.76 -0.23
CA LYS A 410 24.25 8.87 0.23
C LYS A 410 24.86 7.53 0.58
N SER A 411 24.09 6.66 1.23
CA SER A 411 24.61 5.38 1.68
C SER A 411 23.56 4.26 1.64
N LEU A 412 24.03 3.07 1.24
CA LEU A 412 23.25 1.84 1.11
C LEU A 412 23.96 0.71 1.83
N THR A 413 23.26 0.00 2.71
CA THR A 413 23.71 -1.29 3.26
C THR A 413 22.72 -2.37 2.88
N ILE A 414 23.20 -3.47 2.27
CA ILE A 414 22.38 -4.62 1.93
C ILE A 414 22.78 -5.79 2.83
N SER A 415 21.80 -6.41 3.50
CA SER A 415 22.01 -7.57 4.36
C SER A 415 21.03 -8.69 4.04
N TRP A 416 21.36 -9.90 4.50
CA TRP A 416 20.52 -11.07 4.34
C TRP A 416 20.54 -11.95 5.58
N ASN A 417 19.55 -12.83 5.71
CA ASN A 417 19.46 -13.78 6.80
C ASN A 417 19.03 -15.17 6.29
N THR A 418 19.32 -16.19 7.10
CA THR A 418 19.03 -17.59 6.81
C THR A 418 17.56 -17.98 7.04
N GLY A 419 16.68 -17.03 7.37
CA GLY A 419 15.26 -17.30 7.65
C GLY A 419 15.01 -17.94 9.02
N LYS A 420 13.75 -18.21 9.32
CA LYS A 420 13.32 -18.82 10.60
C LYS A 420 13.86 -20.24 10.81
N MET A 421 14.02 -21.00 9.73
CA MET A 421 14.50 -22.39 9.77
C MET A 421 16.00 -22.54 9.43
N ASN A 422 16.73 -21.44 9.30
CA ASN A 422 18.14 -21.39 8.91
C ASN A 422 18.47 -22.16 7.61
N ASN A 423 17.54 -22.19 6.66
CA ASN A 423 17.66 -22.93 5.40
C ASN A 423 17.71 -22.02 4.16
N LEU A 424 17.67 -20.69 4.32
CA LEU A 424 17.77 -19.75 3.22
C LEU A 424 19.22 -19.37 2.95
N ASN A 425 19.49 -19.00 1.70
CA ASN A 425 20.78 -18.51 1.22
C ASN A 425 20.69 -17.05 0.79
N ALA A 426 21.84 -16.41 0.60
CA ALA A 426 21.90 -15.11 -0.05
C ALA A 426 21.32 -15.19 -1.48
N SER A 427 20.50 -14.20 -1.84
CA SER A 427 19.89 -14.13 -3.18
C SER A 427 20.93 -13.97 -4.28
N LEU A 428 20.59 -14.35 -5.51
CA LEU A 428 21.50 -14.19 -6.66
C LEU A 428 21.94 -12.74 -6.89
N PRO A 429 21.02 -11.73 -6.91
CA PRO A 429 21.44 -10.35 -7.07
C PRO A 429 22.40 -9.90 -5.97
N LEU A 430 22.20 -10.29 -4.69
CA LEU A 430 23.14 -9.94 -3.63
C LEU A 430 24.52 -10.54 -3.87
N LYS A 431 24.60 -11.81 -4.23
CA LYS A 431 25.88 -12.51 -4.50
C LYS A 431 26.64 -11.86 -5.64
N HIS A 432 25.94 -11.52 -6.73
CA HIS A 432 26.56 -10.88 -7.87
C HIS A 432 27.10 -9.49 -7.51
N LEU A 433 26.27 -8.65 -6.92
CA LEU A 433 26.65 -7.27 -6.57
C LEU A 433 27.77 -7.22 -5.50
N ALA A 434 27.83 -8.20 -4.61
CA ALA A 434 28.95 -8.33 -3.67
C ALA A 434 30.28 -8.63 -4.40
N GLY A 435 30.24 -9.41 -5.48
CA GLY A 435 31.38 -9.65 -6.34
C GLY A 435 31.88 -8.38 -7.04
N VAL A 436 30.97 -7.55 -7.54
CA VAL A 436 31.31 -6.27 -8.20
C VAL A 436 32.08 -5.36 -7.24
N ILE A 437 31.57 -5.16 -6.01
CA ILE A 437 32.23 -4.31 -5.03
C ILE A 437 33.58 -4.86 -4.59
N SER A 438 33.73 -6.19 -4.51
CA SER A 438 35.00 -6.83 -4.10
C SER A 438 36.10 -6.66 -5.14
N ASN A 439 35.75 -6.56 -6.42
CA ASN A 439 36.69 -6.36 -7.51
C ASN A 439 37.15 -4.90 -7.68
N GLU A 440 36.43 -3.95 -7.09
CA GLU A 440 36.77 -2.51 -7.07
C GLU A 440 37.67 -2.10 -5.88
N ARG A 441 37.85 -2.99 -4.89
CA ARG A 441 38.77 -2.79 -3.76
C ARG A 441 40.13 -3.40 -4.02
#